data_f19473e6bd36b06437ff384bd7449689
#
_entry.id   f19473e6bd36b06437ff384bd7449689
#
_cell.length_a   1.000
_cell.length_b   1.000
_cell.length_c   1.000
_cell.angle_alpha   90.00
_cell.angle_beta   90.00
_cell.angle_gamma   90.00
#
_symmetry.space_group_name_H-M   'P 1'
#
loop_
_entity.id
_entity.type
_entity.pdbx_description
1 polymer ?
#
loop_
_entity_poly.entity_id
_entity_poly.type
_entity_poly.pdbx_seq_one_letter_code
_entity_poly.pdbx_strand_id
1 'polypeptide(L)'
;MKSGSCIALLLLAVLLLTACSAVPKTKDYSVLDPQLDLETIYIVPFDATLVPPDFGDPIFDQFVDILNARRQQTKVGRFVILKEDLKEVEPAWLIKQIYISGDIWGYIETSGCCSTDMKVKSRLYLYEPGKNSPIFEAFIPVEHYFDHDRSDIATERMRLGKKLAQDLAEAVIKKLTP
;
A
#
# COMPACT_ATOMS: atom_id res chain seq x y z
N MET A 1 40.38 -6.04 -35.88
CA MET A 1 38.97 -6.36 -35.75
C MET A 1 38.72 -7.08 -34.42
N LYS A 2 38.61 -6.34 -33.28
CA LYS A 2 38.31 -6.91 -31.95
C LYS A 2 37.36 -6.02 -31.10
N SER A 3 36.53 -5.19 -31.75
CA SER A 3 35.67 -4.23 -31.05
C SER A 3 34.24 -4.77 -30.69
N GLY A 4 33.81 -5.87 -31.31
CA GLY A 4 32.45 -6.37 -31.12
C GLY A 4 32.18 -7.13 -29.79
N SER A 5 33.24 -7.68 -29.17
CA SER A 5 33.10 -8.51 -27.96
C SER A 5 32.85 -7.70 -26.70
N CYS A 6 33.36 -6.46 -26.60
CA CYS A 6 33.14 -5.60 -25.42
C CYS A 6 31.71 -5.05 -25.35
N ILE A 7 31.10 -4.74 -26.53
CA ILE A 7 29.72 -4.20 -26.58
C ILE A 7 28.71 -5.27 -26.19
N ALA A 8 28.93 -6.52 -26.61
CA ALA A 8 28.07 -7.64 -26.23
C ALA A 8 28.13 -7.95 -24.72
N LEU A 9 29.30 -7.83 -24.09
CA LEU A 9 29.46 -8.01 -22.63
C LEU A 9 28.81 -6.87 -21.84
N LEU A 10 28.86 -5.63 -22.33
CA LEU A 10 28.23 -4.48 -21.70
C LEU A 10 26.69 -4.56 -21.78
N LEU A 11 26.13 -5.02 -22.90
CA LEU A 11 24.68 -5.24 -23.05
C LEU A 11 24.17 -6.39 -22.16
N LEU A 12 24.97 -7.46 -21.98
CA LEU A 12 24.61 -8.55 -21.09
C LEU A 12 24.62 -8.13 -19.61
N ALA A 13 25.56 -7.25 -19.21
CA ALA A 13 25.64 -6.72 -17.84
C ALA A 13 24.44 -5.80 -17.50
N VAL A 14 23.93 -5.03 -18.46
CA VAL A 14 22.75 -4.17 -18.25
C VAL A 14 21.46 -4.97 -18.10
N LEU A 15 21.36 -6.13 -18.74
CA LEU A 15 20.18 -7.01 -18.61
C LEU A 15 20.11 -7.74 -17.25
N LEU A 16 21.23 -7.87 -16.54
CA LEU A 16 21.26 -8.53 -15.23
C LEU A 16 20.93 -7.60 -14.04
N LEU A 17 20.78 -6.30 -14.30
CA LEU A 17 20.44 -5.29 -13.27
C LEU A 17 18.92 -5.08 -13.09
N THR A 18 18.07 -5.94 -13.63
CA THR A 18 16.65 -5.96 -13.23
C THR A 18 16.54 -6.49 -11.79
N ALA A 19 16.80 -5.60 -10.84
CA ALA A 19 16.55 -5.86 -9.44
C ALA A 19 15.12 -6.39 -9.29
N CYS A 20 14.97 -7.56 -8.66
CA CYS A 20 13.67 -8.08 -8.23
C CYS A 20 13.06 -7.14 -7.19
N SER A 21 12.51 -6.01 -7.62
CA SER A 21 11.66 -5.22 -6.76
C SER A 21 10.37 -6.00 -6.52
N ALA A 22 9.96 -6.11 -5.27
CA ALA A 22 8.70 -6.75 -4.91
C ALA A 22 7.56 -5.96 -5.58
N VAL A 23 6.84 -6.60 -6.50
CA VAL A 23 5.79 -5.97 -7.29
C VAL A 23 4.47 -6.08 -6.55
N PRO A 24 3.71 -4.97 -6.40
CA PRO A 24 2.34 -5.00 -5.89
C PRO A 24 1.49 -6.00 -6.67
N LYS A 25 0.69 -6.80 -5.96
CA LYS A 25 -0.24 -7.77 -6.56
C LYS A 25 -1.65 -7.39 -6.18
N THR A 26 -2.51 -7.25 -7.18
CA THR A 26 -3.93 -6.99 -6.96
C THR A 26 -4.77 -8.17 -7.43
N LYS A 27 -5.86 -8.44 -6.71
CA LYS A 27 -6.88 -9.41 -7.09
C LYS A 27 -8.23 -8.72 -7.12
N ASP A 28 -8.86 -8.75 -8.27
CA ASP A 28 -10.24 -8.35 -8.45
C ASP A 28 -11.13 -9.59 -8.36
N TYR A 29 -12.01 -9.63 -7.36
CA TYR A 29 -12.96 -10.73 -7.18
C TYR A 29 -14.28 -10.43 -7.88
N SER A 30 -14.64 -9.15 -8.00
CA SER A 30 -15.79 -8.70 -8.79
C SER A 30 -15.57 -7.29 -9.33
N VAL A 31 -16.29 -6.95 -10.38
CA VAL A 31 -16.39 -5.55 -10.84
C VAL A 31 -17.23 -4.79 -9.84
N LEU A 32 -16.84 -3.55 -9.54
CA LEU A 32 -17.65 -2.64 -8.73
C LEU A 32 -19.00 -2.44 -9.42
N ASP A 33 -20.10 -2.54 -8.66
CA ASP A 33 -21.45 -2.31 -9.23
C ASP A 33 -21.54 -0.87 -9.78
N PRO A 34 -21.81 -0.69 -11.09
CA PRO A 34 -21.88 0.65 -11.67
C PRO A 34 -23.01 1.53 -11.12
N GLN A 35 -24.02 0.90 -10.48
CA GLN A 35 -25.16 1.60 -9.86
C GLN A 35 -24.91 1.97 -8.41
N LEU A 36 -23.75 1.56 -7.86
CA LEU A 36 -23.42 1.81 -6.47
C LEU A 36 -23.20 3.30 -6.26
N ASP A 37 -23.85 3.83 -5.23
CA ASP A 37 -23.61 5.18 -4.77
C ASP A 37 -22.25 5.27 -4.08
N LEU A 38 -21.29 5.92 -4.73
CA LEU A 38 -19.94 6.16 -4.23
C LEU A 38 -19.83 7.51 -3.48
N GLU A 39 -20.94 8.07 -2.99
CA GLU A 39 -20.85 9.35 -2.26
C GLU A 39 -19.94 9.25 -1.04
N THR A 40 -20.02 8.15 -0.31
CA THR A 40 -19.19 7.95 0.89
C THR A 40 -18.54 6.57 0.89
N ILE A 41 -17.21 6.54 1.03
CA ILE A 41 -16.44 5.32 1.32
C ILE A 41 -15.85 5.49 2.72
N TYR A 42 -16.11 4.52 3.58
CA TYR A 42 -15.54 4.49 4.93
C TYR A 42 -14.15 3.86 4.91
N ILE A 43 -13.24 4.39 5.72
CA ILE A 43 -11.90 3.84 5.90
C ILE A 43 -11.76 3.41 7.35
N VAL A 44 -11.50 2.14 7.55
CA VAL A 44 -11.23 1.57 8.86
C VAL A 44 -9.74 1.69 9.15
N PRO A 45 -9.33 2.04 10.39
CA PRO A 45 -7.92 2.03 10.77
C PRO A 45 -7.24 0.69 10.42
N PHE A 46 -6.01 0.76 9.95
CA PHE A 46 -5.27 -0.45 9.59
C PHE A 46 -4.88 -1.23 10.84
N ASP A 47 -5.02 -2.55 10.78
CA ASP A 47 -4.42 -3.42 11.80
C ASP A 47 -2.89 -3.41 11.59
N ALA A 48 -2.17 -2.87 12.57
CA ALA A 48 -0.72 -2.72 12.57
C ALA A 48 -0.08 -3.33 13.83
N THR A 49 -0.72 -4.36 14.41
CA THR A 49 -0.33 -4.96 15.70
C THR A 49 1.12 -5.44 15.76
N LEU A 50 1.69 -5.83 14.62
CA LEU A 50 3.07 -6.35 14.52
C LEU A 50 4.07 -5.32 14.00
N VAL A 51 3.71 -4.04 14.02
CA VAL A 51 4.50 -2.95 13.48
C VAL A 51 4.72 -1.89 14.55
N PRO A 52 5.92 -1.28 14.66
CA PRO A 52 6.11 -0.18 15.59
C PRO A 52 5.09 0.95 15.36
N PRO A 53 4.44 1.50 16.42
CA PRO A 53 3.43 2.55 16.28
C PRO A 53 3.94 3.80 15.56
N ASP A 54 5.20 4.18 15.81
CA ASP A 54 5.87 5.31 15.15
C ASP A 54 6.04 5.12 13.63
N PHE A 55 5.88 3.88 13.13
CA PHE A 55 5.85 3.56 11.72
C PHE A 55 4.41 3.39 11.19
N GLY A 56 3.53 2.68 11.93
CA GLY A 56 2.17 2.32 11.47
C GLY A 56 1.22 3.51 11.37
N ASP A 57 1.11 4.31 12.43
CA ASP A 57 0.15 5.42 12.51
C ASP A 57 0.33 6.46 11.40
N PRO A 58 1.56 6.97 11.12
CA PRO A 58 1.76 7.93 10.03
C PRO A 58 1.41 7.40 8.64
N ILE A 59 1.46 6.08 8.42
CA ILE A 59 1.12 5.50 7.13
C ILE A 59 -0.38 5.62 6.87
N PHE A 60 -1.20 5.34 7.88
CA PHE A 60 -2.65 5.45 7.77
C PHE A 60 -3.08 6.90 7.46
N ASP A 61 -2.55 7.87 8.20
CA ASP A 61 -2.85 9.28 7.97
C ASP A 61 -2.44 9.73 6.56
N GLN A 62 -1.24 9.39 6.12
CA GLN A 62 -0.76 9.72 4.78
C GLN A 62 -1.60 9.04 3.68
N PHE A 63 -2.00 7.80 3.88
CA PHE A 63 -2.88 7.09 2.96
C PHE A 63 -4.20 7.83 2.77
N VAL A 64 -4.85 8.23 3.86
CA VAL A 64 -6.12 8.98 3.84
C VAL A 64 -5.95 10.35 3.19
N ASP A 65 -4.87 11.05 3.50
CA ASP A 65 -4.56 12.35 2.89
C ASP A 65 -4.39 12.25 1.38
N ILE A 66 -3.69 11.21 0.88
CA ILE A 66 -3.51 10.99 -0.56
C ILE A 66 -4.85 10.68 -1.23
N LEU A 67 -5.69 9.84 -0.62
CA LEU A 67 -7.03 9.53 -1.17
C LEU A 67 -7.87 10.80 -1.30
N ASN A 68 -7.90 11.63 -0.24
CA ASN A 68 -8.65 12.89 -0.26
C ASN A 68 -8.09 13.89 -1.28
N ALA A 69 -6.77 14.02 -1.38
CA ALA A 69 -6.12 14.92 -2.35
C ALA A 69 -6.41 14.51 -3.81
N ARG A 70 -6.51 13.21 -4.08
CA ARG A 70 -6.73 12.66 -5.42
C ARG A 70 -8.18 12.21 -5.68
N ARG A 71 -9.10 12.54 -4.80
CA ARG A 71 -10.52 12.15 -4.88
C ARG A 71 -11.16 12.44 -6.22
N GLN A 72 -10.82 13.58 -6.83
CA GLN A 72 -11.35 13.97 -8.14
C GLN A 72 -11.01 13.01 -9.29
N GLN A 73 -10.03 12.12 -9.11
CA GLN A 73 -9.69 11.08 -10.09
C GLN A 73 -10.62 9.87 -10.01
N THR A 74 -11.44 9.82 -8.99
CA THR A 74 -12.43 8.77 -8.71
C THR A 74 -13.84 9.38 -8.79
N LYS A 75 -14.87 8.54 -8.72
CA LYS A 75 -16.27 9.00 -8.59
C LYS A 75 -16.69 9.18 -7.13
N VAL A 76 -15.78 9.10 -6.19
CA VAL A 76 -16.07 9.12 -4.75
C VAL A 76 -16.36 10.55 -4.29
N GLY A 77 -17.47 10.75 -3.61
CA GLY A 77 -17.85 12.04 -3.02
C GLY A 77 -16.94 12.39 -1.84
N ARG A 78 -16.68 11.47 -0.93
CA ARG A 78 -15.81 11.65 0.24
C ARG A 78 -15.29 10.34 0.80
N PHE A 79 -14.12 10.40 1.44
CA PHE A 79 -13.58 9.34 2.29
C PHE A 79 -13.78 9.74 3.77
N VAL A 80 -14.33 8.84 4.58
CA VAL A 80 -14.64 9.07 5.99
C VAL A 80 -13.93 8.05 6.85
N ILE A 81 -13.08 8.50 7.76
CA ILE A 81 -12.39 7.63 8.71
C ILE A 81 -13.39 7.17 9.79
N LEU A 82 -13.50 5.86 10.00
CA LEU A 82 -14.13 5.31 11.20
C LEU A 82 -13.11 5.42 12.34
N LYS A 83 -13.53 6.00 13.47
CA LYS A 83 -12.66 6.17 14.64
C LYS A 83 -12.54 4.93 15.50
N GLU A 84 -13.46 3.98 15.30
CA GLU A 84 -13.55 2.73 16.04
C GLU A 84 -12.83 1.62 15.27
N ASP A 85 -12.18 0.73 16.00
CA ASP A 85 -11.62 -0.48 15.41
C ASP A 85 -12.71 -1.32 14.74
N LEU A 86 -12.36 -2.02 13.68
CA LEU A 86 -13.31 -2.87 12.92
C LEU A 86 -14.11 -3.82 13.82
N LYS A 87 -13.52 -4.29 14.92
CA LYS A 87 -14.14 -5.21 15.89
C LYS A 87 -15.22 -4.53 16.76
N GLU A 88 -15.16 -3.20 16.87
CA GLU A 88 -16.08 -2.39 17.68
C GLU A 88 -17.24 -1.82 16.86
N VAL A 89 -17.07 -1.76 15.52
CA VAL A 89 -18.12 -1.31 14.62
C VAL A 89 -19.25 -2.34 14.55
N GLU A 90 -20.50 -1.89 14.68
CA GLU A 90 -21.66 -2.78 14.56
C GLU A 90 -21.69 -3.49 13.20
N PRO A 91 -21.62 -4.84 13.16
CA PRO A 91 -21.55 -5.59 11.89
C PRO A 91 -22.76 -5.36 10.98
N ALA A 92 -23.96 -5.22 11.58
CA ALA A 92 -25.19 -4.99 10.83
C ALA A 92 -25.24 -3.61 10.15
N TRP A 93 -24.52 -2.63 10.66
CA TRP A 93 -24.34 -1.34 10.03
C TRP A 93 -23.25 -1.41 8.97
N LEU A 94 -22.09 -1.98 9.31
CA LEU A 94 -20.91 -2.02 8.43
C LEU A 94 -21.20 -2.76 7.13
N ILE A 95 -21.93 -3.88 7.17
CA ILE A 95 -22.28 -4.66 5.96
C ILE A 95 -23.11 -3.85 4.95
N LYS A 96 -23.73 -2.77 5.36
CA LYS A 96 -24.51 -1.88 4.48
C LYS A 96 -23.65 -0.77 3.84
N GLN A 97 -22.37 -0.68 4.22
CA GLN A 97 -21.48 0.38 3.77
C GLN A 97 -20.50 -0.12 2.70
N ILE A 98 -19.98 0.83 1.92
CA ILE A 98 -18.74 0.61 1.18
C ILE A 98 -17.62 0.98 2.13
N TYR A 99 -16.67 0.08 2.34
CA TYR A 99 -15.55 0.39 3.20
C TYR A 99 -14.23 -0.23 2.74
N ILE A 100 -13.16 0.42 3.15
CA ILE A 100 -11.78 -0.02 2.98
C ILE A 100 -11.27 -0.43 4.34
N SER A 101 -10.65 -1.60 4.42
CA SER A 101 -9.85 -2.04 5.56
C SER A 101 -8.47 -2.48 5.08
N GLY A 102 -7.55 -2.65 6.01
CA GLY A 102 -6.21 -3.14 5.67
C GLY A 102 -5.45 -3.63 6.88
N ASP A 103 -4.36 -4.30 6.59
CA ASP A 103 -3.40 -4.75 7.59
C ASP A 103 -1.96 -4.45 7.12
N ILE A 104 -1.09 -4.09 8.08
CA ILE A 104 0.36 -3.98 7.92
C ILE A 104 0.94 -5.04 8.86
N TRP A 105 1.33 -6.20 8.32
CA TRP A 105 1.58 -7.39 9.12
C TRP A 105 3.01 -7.93 9.07
N GLY A 106 3.87 -7.38 8.27
CA GLY A 106 5.23 -7.87 8.16
C GLY A 106 6.23 -6.72 8.09
N TYR A 107 6.71 -6.24 9.23
CA TYR A 107 7.81 -5.31 9.31
C TYR A 107 9.07 -6.04 9.74
N ILE A 108 10.11 -5.98 8.91
CA ILE A 108 11.42 -6.58 9.18
C ILE A 108 12.47 -5.50 8.94
N GLU A 109 13.33 -5.30 9.91
CA GLU A 109 14.48 -4.41 9.86
C GLU A 109 15.73 -5.20 10.23
N THR A 110 16.65 -5.32 9.28
CA THR A 110 17.89 -6.05 9.46
C THR A 110 19.07 -5.09 9.31
N SER A 111 19.66 -4.71 10.44
CA SER A 111 20.80 -3.79 10.47
C SER A 111 22.11 -4.55 10.56
N GLY A 112 23.03 -4.22 9.64
CA GLY A 112 24.42 -4.60 9.67
C GLY A 112 25.31 -3.47 10.23
N CYS A 113 26.62 -3.61 10.12
CA CYS A 113 27.57 -2.59 10.58
C CYS A 113 27.48 -1.27 9.80
N CYS A 114 27.10 -1.31 8.55
CA CYS A 114 27.21 -0.18 7.63
C CYS A 114 25.93 0.07 6.82
N SER A 115 24.94 -0.82 6.90
CA SER A 115 23.71 -0.74 6.11
C SER A 115 22.52 -1.38 6.84
N THR A 116 21.32 -1.01 6.41
CA THR A 116 20.07 -1.60 6.88
C THR A 116 19.18 -1.97 5.69
N ASP A 117 18.57 -3.16 5.76
CA ASP A 117 17.52 -3.62 4.86
C ASP A 117 16.17 -3.60 5.62
N MET A 118 15.19 -2.90 5.07
CA MET A 118 13.85 -2.79 5.63
C MET A 118 12.82 -3.39 4.67
N LYS A 119 11.93 -4.22 5.18
CA LYS A 119 10.86 -4.87 4.43
C LYS A 119 9.55 -4.73 5.16
N VAL A 120 8.53 -4.36 4.41
CA VAL A 120 7.18 -4.23 4.92
C VAL A 120 6.21 -4.96 3.99
N LYS A 121 5.21 -5.62 4.58
CA LYS A 121 4.13 -6.27 3.84
C LYS A 121 2.81 -5.75 4.37
N SER A 122 1.94 -5.37 3.44
CA SER A 122 0.59 -4.90 3.76
C SER A 122 -0.44 -5.50 2.81
N ARG A 123 -1.68 -5.50 3.26
CA ARG A 123 -2.86 -5.81 2.45
C ARG A 123 -3.90 -4.74 2.62
N LEU A 124 -4.67 -4.57 1.58
CA LEU A 124 -5.81 -3.67 1.57
C LEU A 124 -6.99 -4.38 0.94
N TYR A 125 -8.17 -4.16 1.49
CA TYR A 125 -9.42 -4.77 1.05
C TYR A 125 -10.48 -3.70 0.81
N LEU A 126 -11.26 -3.86 -0.25
CA LEU A 126 -12.45 -3.06 -0.54
C LEU A 126 -13.68 -3.95 -0.48
N TYR A 127 -14.70 -3.51 0.25
CA TYR A 127 -15.97 -4.21 0.43
C TYR A 127 -17.12 -3.40 -0.14
N GLU A 128 -18.09 -4.10 -0.72
CA GLU A 128 -19.38 -3.55 -1.15
C GLU A 128 -20.49 -3.87 -0.15
N PRO A 129 -21.57 -3.07 -0.14
CA PRO A 129 -22.75 -3.37 0.68
C PRO A 129 -23.31 -4.76 0.41
N GLY A 130 -23.68 -5.45 1.48
CA GLY A 130 -24.28 -6.78 1.43
C GLY A 130 -23.30 -7.93 1.14
N LYS A 131 -22.01 -7.67 1.03
CA LYS A 131 -20.98 -8.70 0.81
C LYS A 131 -20.11 -8.91 2.05
N ASN A 132 -19.95 -10.18 2.45
CA ASN A 132 -19.07 -10.58 3.56
C ASN A 132 -17.61 -10.82 3.10
N SER A 133 -17.36 -10.80 1.79
CA SER A 133 -16.02 -10.97 1.22
C SER A 133 -15.62 -9.72 0.44
N PRO A 134 -14.33 -9.37 0.42
CA PRO A 134 -13.87 -8.23 -0.35
C PRO A 134 -14.13 -8.43 -1.84
N ILE A 135 -14.40 -7.34 -2.55
CA ILE A 135 -14.46 -7.32 -4.02
C ILE A 135 -13.11 -7.08 -4.64
N PHE A 136 -12.19 -6.52 -3.86
CA PHE A 136 -10.83 -6.22 -4.28
C PHE A 136 -9.84 -6.41 -3.12
N GLU A 137 -8.69 -6.96 -3.43
CA GLU A 137 -7.56 -7.12 -2.52
C GLU A 137 -6.29 -6.61 -3.21
N ALA A 138 -5.50 -5.82 -2.50
CA ALA A 138 -4.16 -5.44 -2.92
C ALA A 138 -3.13 -5.92 -1.90
N PHE A 139 -2.14 -6.68 -2.34
CA PHE A 139 -0.96 -7.04 -1.58
C PHE A 139 0.20 -6.13 -2.00
N ILE A 140 0.69 -5.33 -1.07
CA ILE A 140 1.71 -4.30 -1.32
C ILE A 140 2.95 -4.59 -0.46
N PRO A 141 3.94 -5.30 -1.00
CA PRO A 141 5.25 -5.41 -0.38
C PRO A 141 6.11 -4.20 -0.76
N VAL A 142 6.80 -3.62 0.20
CA VAL A 142 7.78 -2.55 -0.03
C VAL A 142 9.08 -2.92 0.65
N GLU A 143 10.18 -2.72 -0.06
CA GLU A 143 11.54 -2.97 0.43
C GLU A 143 12.37 -1.71 0.24
N HIS A 144 13.28 -1.47 1.18
CA HIS A 144 14.19 -0.35 1.15
C HIS A 144 15.51 -0.72 1.79
N TYR A 145 16.60 -0.41 1.09
CA TYR A 145 17.97 -0.60 1.56
C TYR A 145 18.69 0.74 1.61
N PHE A 146 19.46 0.99 2.65
CA PHE A 146 20.28 2.19 2.73
C PHE A 146 21.60 1.96 3.49
N ASP A 147 22.61 2.79 3.18
CA ASP A 147 23.90 2.84 3.84
C ASP A 147 23.84 3.89 4.97
N HIS A 148 24.42 3.55 6.14
CA HIS A 148 24.39 4.41 7.33
C HIS A 148 25.21 5.70 7.21
N ASP A 149 26.15 5.76 6.28
CA ASP A 149 26.92 6.95 5.95
C ASP A 149 26.14 7.99 5.11
N ARG A 150 25.00 7.60 4.54
CA ARG A 150 24.15 8.44 3.68
C ARG A 150 22.88 8.92 4.33
N SER A 151 22.35 8.17 5.29
CA SER A 151 21.07 8.48 5.92
C SER A 151 20.94 7.78 7.27
N ASP A 152 20.05 8.27 8.09
CA ASP A 152 19.68 7.65 9.35
C ASP A 152 18.39 6.82 9.23
N ILE A 153 18.23 5.91 10.17
CA ILE A 153 17.14 4.93 10.17
C ILE A 153 15.75 5.59 10.30
N ALA A 154 15.62 6.67 11.05
CA ALA A 154 14.34 7.35 11.24
C ALA A 154 13.90 8.02 9.93
N THR A 155 14.82 8.66 9.22
CA THR A 155 14.57 9.23 7.90
C THR A 155 14.13 8.16 6.90
N GLU A 156 14.79 7.00 6.89
CA GLU A 156 14.48 5.95 5.94
C GLU A 156 13.18 5.20 6.29
N ARG A 157 12.83 5.07 7.57
CA ARG A 157 11.51 4.61 8.00
C ARG A 157 10.40 5.52 7.48
N MET A 158 10.57 6.85 7.58
CA MET A 158 9.59 7.79 7.04
C MET A 158 9.45 7.68 5.52
N ARG A 159 10.55 7.50 4.78
CA ARG A 159 10.54 7.30 3.33
C ARG A 159 9.81 6.02 2.94
N LEU A 160 10.10 4.92 3.64
CA LEU A 160 9.45 3.63 3.44
C LEU A 160 7.95 3.73 3.72
N GLY A 161 7.56 4.36 4.83
CA GLY A 161 6.17 4.59 5.20
C GLY A 161 5.42 5.43 4.16
N LYS A 162 6.03 6.53 3.70
CA LYS A 162 5.46 7.37 2.64
C LYS A 162 5.25 6.59 1.34
N LYS A 163 6.24 5.79 0.94
CA LYS A 163 6.12 4.95 -0.24
C LYS A 163 4.99 3.94 -0.09
N LEU A 164 4.88 3.27 1.05
CA LEU A 164 3.81 2.32 1.32
C LEU A 164 2.44 2.99 1.24
N ALA A 165 2.26 4.13 1.89
CA ALA A 165 1.02 4.91 1.84
C ALA A 165 0.64 5.31 0.41
N GLN A 166 1.62 5.71 -0.41
CA GLN A 166 1.41 6.03 -1.82
C GLN A 166 0.98 4.80 -2.63
N ASP A 167 1.66 3.68 -2.48
CA ASP A 167 1.36 2.45 -3.22
C ASP A 167 -0.03 1.88 -2.84
N LEU A 168 -0.41 1.95 -1.56
CA LEU A 168 -1.75 1.59 -1.07
C LEU A 168 -2.83 2.49 -1.68
N ALA A 169 -2.64 3.81 -1.62
CA ALA A 169 -3.58 4.78 -2.17
C ALA A 169 -3.72 4.63 -3.70
N GLU A 170 -2.61 4.39 -4.41
CA GLU A 170 -2.62 4.16 -5.85
C GLU A 170 -3.46 2.93 -6.23
N ALA A 171 -3.34 1.84 -5.47
CA ALA A 171 -4.14 0.63 -5.70
C ALA A 171 -5.65 0.90 -5.57
N VAL A 172 -6.06 1.68 -4.56
CA VAL A 172 -7.47 2.09 -4.36
C VAL A 172 -7.93 3.01 -5.49
N ILE A 173 -7.17 4.06 -5.78
CA ILE A 173 -7.53 5.03 -6.82
C ILE A 173 -7.70 4.33 -8.16
N LYS A 174 -6.75 3.45 -8.54
CA LYS A 174 -6.85 2.66 -9.78
C LYS A 174 -8.11 1.79 -9.81
N LYS A 175 -8.51 1.20 -8.68
CA LYS A 175 -9.74 0.38 -8.60
C LYS A 175 -11.01 1.23 -8.72
N LEU A 176 -11.01 2.45 -8.19
CA LEU A 176 -12.16 3.35 -8.17
C LEU A 176 -12.23 4.30 -9.37
N THR A 177 -11.20 4.32 -10.21
CA THR A 177 -11.20 5.09 -11.47
C THR A 177 -12.01 4.32 -12.52
N PRO A 178 -12.88 5.01 -13.26
CA PRO A 178 -13.75 4.41 -14.28
C PRO A 178 -12.97 3.75 -15.42
#